data_24f327b80108a8494c5f19134f33899d
#
_entry.id   24f327b80108a8494c5f19134f33899d
#
_cell.length_a   1.000
_cell.length_b   1.000
_cell.length_c   1.000
_cell.angle_alpha   90.00
_cell.angle_beta   90.00
_cell.angle_gamma   90.00
#
_symmetry.space_group_name_H-M   'P 1'
#
loop_
_entity.id
_entity.type
_entity.pdbx_description
1 polymer ?
#
loop_
_entity_poly.entity_id
_entity_poly.type
_entity_poly.pdbx_seq_one_letter_code
_entity_poly.pdbx_strand_id
1 'polypeptide(L)'
;MIKVYLAGSMFCEADRMYNALLAEKIRERVGEHIDLYVPQENLSINDKTKCANSHDIFWGDYNRLQNTDIFIARIDGDIPPSGTSAEVGIMSQRRQYWNKGLQDYCRREVADYVTLSSSELEENYIRMNGREPVILGLCTDSRNPKRTYLEAKNELMKNEDYESQYCYFNLFTLGCIKVNGELATSIDELVDKLEVLVNERK
;
A
#
# COMPACT_ATOMS: atom_id res chain seq x y z
N MET A 1 13.67 10.45 -4.76
CA MET A 1 13.27 9.61 -3.62
C MET A 1 11.97 8.91 -3.92
N ILE A 2 11.81 7.67 -3.48
CA ILE A 2 10.59 6.89 -3.61
C ILE A 2 9.58 7.39 -2.56
N LYS A 3 8.36 7.69 -2.99
CA LYS A 3 7.32 8.23 -2.10
C LYS A 3 6.52 7.10 -1.46
N VAL A 4 6.58 7.02 -0.14
CA VAL A 4 5.91 6.00 0.67
C VAL A 4 4.85 6.65 1.56
N TYR A 5 3.65 6.08 1.58
CA TYR A 5 2.54 6.53 2.43
C TYR A 5 2.21 5.42 3.43
N LEU A 6 2.22 5.73 4.72
CA LEU A 6 1.86 4.80 5.80
C LEU A 6 0.45 5.11 6.33
N ALA A 7 -0.52 4.33 5.88
CA ALA A 7 -1.92 4.43 6.31
C ALA A 7 -2.23 3.49 7.48
N GLY A 8 -3.10 3.93 8.37
CA GLY A 8 -3.60 3.14 9.49
C GLY A 8 -4.44 3.96 10.46
N SER A 9 -5.16 3.30 11.36
CA SER A 9 -5.85 3.98 12.45
C SER A 9 -4.86 4.80 13.29
N MET A 10 -5.29 6.01 13.73
CA MET A 10 -4.46 6.92 14.51
C MET A 10 -5.22 7.63 15.64
N PHE A 11 -6.43 7.17 15.94
CA PHE A 11 -7.30 7.90 16.86
C PHE A 11 -7.09 7.51 18.33
N CYS A 12 -6.69 6.28 18.64
CA CYS A 12 -6.31 5.89 19.99
C CYS A 12 -4.78 5.98 20.20
N GLU A 13 -4.37 5.96 21.46
CA GLU A 13 -2.96 6.05 21.82
C GLU A 13 -2.16 4.86 21.32
N ALA A 14 -2.70 3.65 21.47
CA ALA A 14 -2.06 2.42 21.01
C ALA A 14 -1.79 2.44 19.50
N ASP A 15 -2.75 2.93 18.71
CA ASP A 15 -2.57 3.09 17.26
C ASP A 15 -1.43 4.05 16.92
N ARG A 16 -1.39 5.21 17.63
CA ARG A 16 -0.34 6.21 17.39
C ARG A 16 1.04 5.70 17.77
N MET A 17 1.15 4.98 18.89
CA MET A 17 2.41 4.37 19.32
C MET A 17 2.88 3.32 18.32
N TYR A 18 1.98 2.48 17.84
CA TYR A 18 2.31 1.45 16.87
C TYR A 18 2.72 2.05 15.50
N ASN A 19 2.00 3.06 15.03
CA ASN A 19 2.38 3.77 13.80
C ASN A 19 3.76 4.45 13.92
N ALA A 20 4.07 5.04 15.10
CA ALA A 20 5.37 5.64 15.35
C ALA A 20 6.49 4.58 15.31
N LEU A 21 6.31 3.45 16.00
CA LEU A 21 7.25 2.32 15.97
C LEU A 21 7.46 1.80 14.54
N LEU A 22 6.40 1.64 13.77
CA LEU A 22 6.47 1.18 12.40
C LEU A 22 7.21 2.18 11.50
N ALA A 23 6.90 3.46 11.63
CA ALA A 23 7.58 4.53 10.90
C ALA A 23 9.07 4.61 11.23
N GLU A 24 9.45 4.44 12.51
CA GLU A 24 10.84 4.38 12.96
C GLU A 24 11.59 3.22 12.29
N LYS A 25 11.05 1.99 12.35
CA LYS A 25 11.65 0.82 11.72
C LYS A 25 11.81 0.97 10.21
N ILE A 26 10.83 1.58 9.53
CA ILE A 26 10.92 1.88 8.10
C ILE A 26 12.06 2.87 7.83
N ARG A 27 12.15 3.96 8.62
CA ARG A 27 13.19 4.97 8.47
C ARG A 27 14.60 4.42 8.74
N GLU A 28 14.74 3.56 9.75
CA GLU A 28 16.01 2.90 10.07
C GLU A 28 16.51 2.03 8.89
N ARG A 29 15.62 1.31 8.21
CA ARG A 29 16.00 0.37 7.16
C ARG A 29 16.21 1.04 5.78
N VAL A 30 15.33 1.94 5.39
CA VAL A 30 15.27 2.49 4.02
C VAL A 30 15.15 4.01 3.95
N GLY A 31 15.21 4.72 5.07
CA GLY A 31 14.92 6.16 5.17
C GLY A 31 15.72 7.04 4.23
N GLU A 32 16.96 6.69 3.91
CA GLU A 32 17.82 7.46 2.99
C GLU A 32 17.29 7.48 1.53
N HIS A 33 16.41 6.54 1.17
CA HIS A 33 15.94 6.34 -0.21
C HIS A 33 14.49 6.72 -0.43
N ILE A 34 13.75 7.01 0.66
CA ILE A 34 12.31 7.24 0.63
C ILE A 34 11.92 8.62 1.20
N ASP A 35 10.78 9.12 0.72
CA ASP A 35 9.99 10.18 1.37
C ASP A 35 8.78 9.51 2.03
N LEU A 36 8.89 9.28 3.35
CA LEU A 36 7.84 8.62 4.13
C LEU A 36 6.84 9.63 4.68
N TYR A 37 5.62 9.57 4.18
CA TYR A 37 4.48 10.30 4.73
C TYR A 37 3.71 9.44 5.73
N VAL A 38 3.54 9.98 6.93
CA VAL A 38 2.73 9.39 8.01
C VAL A 38 1.64 10.39 8.38
N PRO A 39 0.35 10.12 8.11
CA PRO A 39 -0.74 11.07 8.34
C PRO A 39 -0.77 11.66 9.75
N GLN A 40 -0.50 10.85 10.78
CA GLN A 40 -0.48 11.33 12.17
C GLN A 40 0.60 12.39 12.45
N GLU A 41 1.67 12.47 11.67
CA GLU A 41 2.73 13.46 11.80
C GLU A 41 2.39 14.77 11.07
N ASN A 42 1.33 14.79 10.28
CA ASN A 42 0.90 15.97 9.55
C ASN A 42 0.16 16.96 10.47
N LEU A 43 0.88 17.87 11.07
CA LEU A 43 0.34 18.89 11.99
C LEU A 43 -0.64 19.85 11.30
N SER A 44 -0.58 20.04 9.99
CA SER A 44 -1.49 20.93 9.28
C SER A 44 -2.94 20.42 9.29
N ILE A 45 -3.14 19.10 9.37
CA ILE A 45 -4.44 18.44 9.40
C ILE A 45 -4.82 18.02 10.84
N ASN A 46 -3.83 17.60 11.63
CA ASN A 46 -4.08 17.03 12.95
C ASN A 46 -4.07 18.06 14.08
N ASP A 47 -3.65 19.29 13.83
CA ASP A 47 -3.72 20.38 14.81
C ASP A 47 -5.21 20.81 14.96
N LYS A 48 -5.82 20.36 16.05
CA LYS A 48 -7.23 20.65 16.35
C LYS A 48 -7.53 22.13 16.53
N THR A 49 -6.51 22.98 16.73
CA THR A 49 -6.68 24.43 16.80
C THR A 49 -6.92 25.06 15.44
N LYS A 50 -6.53 24.40 14.36
CA LYS A 50 -6.71 24.86 12.97
C LYS A 50 -8.04 24.48 12.34
N CYS A 51 -8.85 23.69 13.05
CA CYS A 51 -10.21 23.30 12.64
C CYS A 51 -10.31 22.79 11.20
N ALA A 52 -9.37 21.93 10.77
CA ALA A 52 -9.44 21.30 9.45
C ALA A 52 -10.79 20.59 9.28
N ASN A 53 -11.50 20.91 8.21
CA ASN A 53 -12.77 20.28 7.86
C ASN A 53 -12.53 19.02 6.99
N SER A 54 -13.60 18.31 6.66
CA SER A 54 -13.51 17.08 5.85
C SER A 54 -12.92 17.32 4.46
N HIS A 55 -13.14 18.49 3.87
CA HIS A 55 -12.60 18.85 2.56
C HIS A 55 -11.07 19.07 2.65
N ASP A 56 -10.57 19.73 3.69
CA ASP A 56 -9.16 19.98 3.90
C ASP A 56 -8.40 18.66 4.13
N ILE A 57 -8.99 17.76 4.95
CA ILE A 57 -8.45 16.42 5.20
C ILE A 57 -8.39 15.62 3.91
N PHE A 58 -9.52 15.58 3.17
CA PHE A 58 -9.59 14.84 1.91
C PHE A 58 -8.50 15.28 0.93
N TRP A 59 -8.37 16.58 0.65
CA TRP A 59 -7.38 17.06 -0.32
C TRP A 59 -5.95 16.91 0.16
N GLY A 60 -5.72 17.02 1.47
CA GLY A 60 -4.40 16.79 2.06
C GLY A 60 -3.90 15.37 1.80
N ASP A 61 -4.73 14.37 2.10
CA ASP A 61 -4.37 12.96 1.93
C ASP A 61 -4.46 12.52 0.46
N TYR A 62 -5.51 12.93 -0.28
CA TYR A 62 -5.68 12.58 -1.68
C TYR A 62 -4.51 13.04 -2.56
N ASN A 63 -4.03 14.27 -2.37
CA ASN A 63 -2.88 14.78 -3.11
C ASN A 63 -1.60 13.99 -2.81
N ARG A 64 -1.43 13.48 -1.59
CA ARG A 64 -0.32 12.59 -1.25
C ARG A 64 -0.47 11.24 -1.93
N LEU A 65 -1.66 10.63 -1.88
CA LEU A 65 -1.97 9.35 -2.53
C LEU A 65 -1.72 9.39 -4.03
N GLN A 66 -2.06 10.51 -4.72
CA GLN A 66 -1.81 10.67 -6.16
C GLN A 66 -0.33 10.61 -6.53
N ASN A 67 0.56 10.89 -5.60
CA ASN A 67 2.00 10.91 -5.81
C ASN A 67 2.75 9.77 -5.10
N THR A 68 2.05 8.82 -4.50
CA THR A 68 2.63 7.70 -3.76
C THR A 68 3.09 6.59 -4.68
N ASP A 69 4.32 6.14 -4.52
CA ASP A 69 4.87 4.98 -5.24
C ASP A 69 4.56 3.67 -4.50
N ILE A 70 4.67 3.67 -3.16
CA ILE A 70 4.39 2.50 -2.31
C ILE A 70 3.44 2.92 -1.20
N PHE A 71 2.29 2.29 -1.13
CA PHE A 71 1.27 2.53 -0.12
C PHE A 71 1.26 1.38 0.88
N ILE A 72 1.50 1.70 2.15
CA ILE A 72 1.45 0.74 3.25
C ILE A 72 0.10 0.89 3.97
N ALA A 73 -0.70 -0.19 3.98
CA ALA A 73 -2.00 -0.23 4.62
C ALA A 73 -1.94 -1.10 5.89
N ARG A 74 -1.91 -0.49 7.07
CA ARG A 74 -2.11 -1.21 8.32
C ARG A 74 -3.61 -1.46 8.53
N ILE A 75 -4.01 -2.73 8.43
CA ILE A 75 -5.41 -3.15 8.47
C ILE A 75 -5.75 -3.98 9.72
N ASP A 76 -4.92 -3.89 10.74
CA ASP A 76 -5.16 -4.53 12.04
C ASP A 76 -6.43 -4.00 12.73
N GLY A 77 -7.05 -4.86 13.53
CA GLY A 77 -8.25 -4.56 14.32
C GLY A 77 -9.43 -5.46 13.95
N ASP A 78 -10.49 -5.39 14.74
CA ASP A 78 -11.72 -6.16 14.49
C ASP A 78 -12.45 -5.70 13.22
N ILE A 79 -12.28 -4.44 12.87
CA ILE A 79 -12.76 -3.85 11.63
C ILE A 79 -11.62 -3.01 11.03
N PRO A 80 -11.27 -3.22 9.75
CA PRO A 80 -10.28 -2.38 9.09
C PRO A 80 -10.66 -0.90 9.22
N PRO A 81 -9.70 0.00 9.48
CA PRO A 81 -10.01 1.42 9.54
C PRO A 81 -10.67 1.89 8.24
N SER A 82 -11.83 2.53 8.35
CA SER A 82 -12.65 2.91 7.19
C SER A 82 -11.90 3.88 6.24
N GLY A 83 -11.15 4.82 6.81
CA GLY A 83 -10.28 5.73 6.03
C GLY A 83 -9.22 4.97 5.25
N THR A 84 -8.48 4.09 5.92
CA THR A 84 -7.46 3.25 5.27
C THR A 84 -8.06 2.36 4.18
N SER A 85 -9.27 1.81 4.39
CA SER A 85 -9.95 1.02 3.36
C SER A 85 -10.32 1.86 2.13
N ALA A 86 -10.75 3.11 2.31
CA ALA A 86 -11.00 4.04 1.21
C ALA A 86 -9.69 4.38 0.45
N GLU A 87 -8.60 4.62 1.16
CA GLU A 87 -7.27 4.88 0.58
C GLU A 87 -6.74 3.67 -0.20
N VAL A 88 -6.92 2.44 0.30
CA VAL A 88 -6.64 1.19 -0.41
C VAL A 88 -7.40 1.14 -1.74
N GLY A 89 -8.69 1.49 -1.73
CA GLY A 89 -9.51 1.55 -2.94
C GLY A 89 -8.98 2.56 -3.96
N ILE A 90 -8.60 3.76 -3.52
CA ILE A 90 -7.98 4.80 -4.37
C ILE A 90 -6.67 4.29 -4.98
N MET A 91 -5.80 3.69 -4.18
CA MET A 91 -4.51 3.17 -4.66
C MET A 91 -4.66 1.99 -5.60
N SER A 92 -5.61 1.09 -5.34
CA SER A 92 -5.97 -0.01 -6.24
C SER A 92 -6.41 0.53 -7.60
N GLN A 93 -7.32 1.51 -7.62
CA GLN A 93 -7.79 2.15 -8.84
C GLN A 93 -6.66 2.85 -9.60
N ARG A 94 -5.77 3.54 -8.89
CA ARG A 94 -4.58 4.20 -9.48
C ARG A 94 -3.67 3.21 -10.19
N ARG A 95 -3.42 2.04 -9.59
CA ARG A 95 -2.63 0.98 -10.21
C ARG A 95 -3.29 0.43 -11.47
N GLN A 96 -4.61 0.19 -11.45
CA GLN A 96 -5.34 -0.28 -12.62
C GLN A 96 -5.27 0.72 -13.78
N TYR A 97 -5.38 2.02 -13.49
CA TYR A 97 -5.21 3.05 -14.52
C TYR A 97 -3.79 3.12 -15.07
N TRP A 98 -2.78 2.97 -14.21
CA TRP A 98 -1.39 2.94 -14.63
C TRP A 98 -1.12 1.76 -15.58
N ASN A 99 -1.55 0.56 -15.22
CA ASN A 99 -1.41 -0.66 -16.02
C ASN A 99 -2.12 -0.55 -17.37
N LYS A 100 -3.35 -0.02 -17.38
CA LYS A 100 -4.09 0.22 -18.61
C LYS A 100 -3.37 1.26 -19.49
N GLY A 101 -2.89 2.33 -18.90
CA GLY A 101 -2.15 3.38 -19.61
C GLY A 101 -0.88 2.86 -20.25
N LEU A 102 -0.11 2.01 -19.54
CA LEU A 102 1.07 1.35 -20.12
C LEU A 102 0.70 0.46 -21.31
N GLN A 103 -0.34 -0.37 -21.18
CA GLN A 103 -0.79 -1.23 -22.28
C GLN A 103 -1.22 -0.41 -23.51
N ASP A 104 -1.96 0.68 -23.30
CA ASP A 104 -2.42 1.55 -24.38
C ASP A 104 -1.24 2.33 -25.02
N TYR A 105 -0.23 2.70 -24.23
CA TYR A 105 1.02 3.30 -24.72
C TYR A 105 1.78 2.31 -25.59
N CYS A 106 2.06 1.10 -25.09
CA CYS A 106 2.77 0.08 -25.85
C CYS A 106 2.08 -0.25 -27.18
N ARG A 107 0.73 -0.35 -27.18
CA ARG A 107 -0.02 -0.61 -28.42
C ARG A 107 0.15 0.48 -29.46
N ARG A 108 0.16 1.74 -29.06
CA ARG A 108 0.35 2.88 -29.96
C ARG A 108 1.74 2.89 -30.55
N GLU A 109 2.77 2.74 -29.73
CA GLU A 109 4.17 2.74 -30.18
C GLU A 109 4.45 1.59 -31.15
N VAL A 110 3.90 0.40 -30.92
CA VAL A 110 4.01 -0.73 -31.84
C VAL A 110 3.28 -0.45 -33.17
N ALA A 111 2.11 0.19 -33.12
CA ALA A 111 1.36 0.57 -34.33
C ALA A 111 2.08 1.61 -35.16
N ASP A 112 2.88 2.48 -34.53
CA ASP A 112 3.69 3.52 -35.19
C ASP A 112 5.07 2.99 -35.66
N TYR A 113 5.26 1.66 -35.71
CA TYR A 113 6.49 0.99 -36.14
C TYR A 113 7.74 1.36 -35.32
N VAL A 114 7.57 1.69 -34.05
CA VAL A 114 8.69 1.95 -33.13
C VAL A 114 9.42 0.63 -32.83
N THR A 115 10.73 0.61 -33.02
CA THR A 115 11.58 -0.60 -32.87
C THR A 115 12.13 -0.79 -31.45
N LEU A 116 11.46 -0.19 -30.44
CA LEU A 116 11.85 -0.33 -29.04
C LEU A 116 11.44 -1.70 -28.48
N SER A 117 12.29 -2.23 -27.60
CA SER A 117 11.93 -3.42 -26.79
C SER A 117 10.83 -3.09 -25.78
N SER A 118 10.17 -4.12 -25.26
CA SER A 118 9.14 -3.95 -24.21
C SER A 118 9.69 -3.24 -22.97
N SER A 119 10.95 -3.50 -22.58
CA SER A 119 11.59 -2.83 -21.45
C SER A 119 11.83 -1.34 -21.71
N GLU A 120 12.27 -0.96 -22.90
CA GLU A 120 12.46 0.44 -23.27
C GLU A 120 11.16 1.22 -23.34
N LEU A 121 10.07 0.57 -23.80
CA LEU A 121 8.73 1.15 -23.78
C LEU A 121 8.25 1.39 -22.35
N GLU A 122 8.43 0.43 -21.45
CA GLU A 122 8.08 0.57 -20.05
C GLU A 122 8.89 1.68 -19.36
N GLU A 123 10.21 1.73 -19.56
CA GLU A 123 11.07 2.80 -19.02
C GLU A 123 10.62 4.18 -19.51
N ASN A 124 10.28 4.32 -20.78
CA ASN A 124 9.75 5.57 -21.32
C ASN A 124 8.42 5.95 -20.68
N TYR A 125 7.52 4.97 -20.50
CA TYR A 125 6.23 5.21 -19.84
C TYR A 125 6.42 5.64 -18.39
N ILE A 126 7.30 4.98 -17.63
CA ILE A 126 7.65 5.34 -16.25
C ILE A 126 8.22 6.77 -16.18
N ARG A 127 9.07 7.15 -17.12
CA ARG A 127 9.64 8.50 -17.16
C ARG A 127 8.58 9.59 -17.34
N MET A 128 7.53 9.30 -18.13
CA MET A 128 6.45 10.26 -18.41
C MET A 128 5.35 10.26 -17.32
N ASN A 129 5.06 9.12 -16.73
CA ASN A 129 3.87 8.93 -15.90
C ASN A 129 4.17 8.56 -14.43
N GLY A 130 5.44 8.45 -14.06
CA GLY A 130 5.88 7.96 -12.75
C GLY A 130 5.85 6.43 -12.65
N ARG A 131 6.28 5.92 -11.49
CA ARG A 131 6.36 4.49 -11.22
C ARG A 131 4.98 3.86 -11.01
N GLU A 132 4.90 2.57 -11.28
CA GLU A 132 3.72 1.76 -10.94
C GLU A 132 3.47 1.81 -9.42
N PRO A 133 2.27 2.22 -8.96
CA PRO A 133 1.96 2.20 -7.54
C PRO A 133 1.78 0.77 -7.02
N VAL A 134 2.31 0.48 -5.82
CA VAL A 134 2.22 -0.83 -5.17
C VAL A 134 1.58 -0.69 -3.79
N ILE A 135 0.81 -1.68 -3.36
CA ILE A 135 0.19 -1.74 -2.04
C ILE A 135 0.86 -2.82 -1.20
N LEU A 136 1.37 -2.45 -0.02
CA LEU A 136 1.78 -3.39 1.01
C LEU A 136 0.78 -3.36 2.16
N GLY A 137 0.06 -4.46 2.38
CA GLY A 137 -0.79 -4.62 3.54
C GLY A 137 0.00 -5.10 4.75
N LEU A 138 -0.37 -4.64 5.95
CA LEU A 138 0.09 -5.18 7.21
C LEU A 138 -1.10 -5.64 8.03
N CYS A 139 -1.15 -6.96 8.34
CA CYS A 139 -2.12 -7.56 9.22
C CYS A 139 -1.41 -8.47 10.21
N THR A 140 -1.30 -8.03 11.46
CA THR A 140 -0.63 -8.77 12.53
C THR A 140 -1.58 -9.61 13.38
N ASP A 141 -2.87 -9.66 13.02
CA ASP A 141 -3.89 -10.40 13.75
C ASP A 141 -3.51 -11.88 13.87
N SER A 142 -3.40 -12.35 15.12
CA SER A 142 -3.02 -13.74 15.41
C SER A 142 -4.07 -14.75 14.95
N ARG A 143 -5.29 -14.32 14.68
CA ARG A 143 -6.35 -15.13 14.09
C ARG A 143 -6.14 -15.35 12.59
N ASN A 144 -5.20 -14.62 11.98
CA ASN A 144 -4.87 -14.79 10.57
C ASN A 144 -4.50 -16.25 10.27
N PRO A 145 -5.13 -16.88 9.28
CA PRO A 145 -4.93 -18.29 8.94
C PRO A 145 -3.48 -18.67 8.69
N LYS A 146 -2.66 -17.81 8.14
CA LYS A 146 -1.22 -18.07 7.95
C LYS A 146 -0.47 -18.33 9.26
N ARG A 147 -1.04 -17.97 10.40
CA ARG A 147 -0.48 -18.19 11.75
C ARG A 147 -1.13 -19.33 12.52
N THR A 148 -2.17 -19.99 12.00
CA THR A 148 -2.84 -21.08 12.68
C THR A 148 -2.14 -22.41 12.37
N TYR A 149 -1.60 -23.04 13.40
CA TYR A 149 -0.65 -24.15 13.36
C TYR A 149 -1.27 -25.56 13.25
N LEU A 150 -2.52 -25.70 12.88
CA LEU A 150 -3.09 -27.02 12.66
C LEU A 150 -2.82 -27.45 11.22
N GLU A 151 -2.03 -28.51 11.04
CA GLU A 151 -1.66 -29.05 9.71
C GLU A 151 -2.88 -29.29 8.81
N ALA A 152 -3.98 -29.83 9.37
CA ALA A 152 -5.23 -30.01 8.63
C ALA A 152 -5.86 -28.69 8.17
N LYS A 153 -5.74 -27.60 8.94
CA LYS A 153 -6.14 -26.27 8.52
C LYS A 153 -5.22 -25.72 7.42
N ASN A 154 -3.92 -25.93 7.56
CA ASN A 154 -2.96 -25.48 6.55
C ASN A 154 -3.18 -26.13 5.20
N GLU A 155 -3.63 -27.37 5.14
CA GLU A 155 -4.00 -28.05 3.90
C GLU A 155 -5.27 -27.45 3.25
N LEU A 156 -6.31 -27.24 4.05
CA LEU A 156 -7.54 -26.60 3.59
C LEU A 156 -7.30 -25.16 3.11
N MET A 157 -6.35 -24.47 3.72
CA MET A 157 -6.03 -23.07 3.46
C MET A 157 -5.03 -22.84 2.32
N LYS A 158 -4.45 -23.89 1.77
CA LYS A 158 -3.73 -23.82 0.49
C LYS A 158 -4.71 -23.57 -0.67
N ASN A 159 -6.00 -23.78 -0.46
CA ASN A 159 -7.03 -23.49 -1.43
C ASN A 159 -7.61 -22.09 -1.18
N GLU A 160 -7.45 -21.16 -2.13
CA GLU A 160 -7.93 -19.79 -2.06
C GLU A 160 -9.45 -19.70 -1.83
N ASP A 161 -10.22 -20.73 -2.18
CA ASP A 161 -11.67 -20.81 -1.99
C ASP A 161 -12.11 -20.77 -0.51
N TYR A 162 -11.19 -21.04 0.43
CA TYR A 162 -11.48 -21.01 1.87
C TYR A 162 -11.14 -19.67 2.55
N GLU A 163 -10.60 -18.71 1.83
CA GLU A 163 -10.20 -17.41 2.38
C GLU A 163 -11.36 -16.73 3.13
N SER A 164 -12.57 -16.79 2.58
CA SER A 164 -13.77 -16.17 3.16
C SER A 164 -14.18 -16.71 4.54
N GLN A 165 -13.79 -17.94 4.87
CA GLN A 165 -14.15 -18.59 6.13
C GLN A 165 -13.20 -18.24 7.28
N TYR A 166 -12.00 -17.73 6.96
CA TYR A 166 -10.91 -17.53 7.92
C TYR A 166 -10.38 -16.10 7.96
N CYS A 167 -10.87 -15.22 7.11
CA CYS A 167 -10.51 -13.80 7.14
C CYS A 167 -11.45 -13.01 8.04
N TYR A 168 -10.88 -12.27 8.97
CA TYR A 168 -11.60 -11.46 9.95
C TYR A 168 -11.79 -10.00 9.49
N PHE A 169 -11.46 -9.68 8.26
CA PHE A 169 -11.60 -8.35 7.68
C PHE A 169 -12.27 -8.39 6.31
N ASN A 170 -12.64 -7.23 5.82
CA ASN A 170 -13.36 -7.09 4.56
C ASN A 170 -12.57 -7.68 3.39
N LEU A 171 -13.13 -8.70 2.73
CA LEU A 171 -12.49 -9.42 1.63
C LEU A 171 -12.23 -8.54 0.41
N PHE A 172 -13.05 -7.51 0.17
CA PHE A 172 -12.82 -6.59 -0.92
C PHE A 172 -11.56 -5.74 -0.67
N THR A 173 -11.39 -5.23 0.55
CA THR A 173 -10.17 -4.51 0.94
C THR A 173 -8.93 -5.41 0.83
N LEU A 174 -9.03 -6.66 1.29
CA LEU A 174 -7.95 -7.64 1.16
C LEU A 174 -7.64 -7.94 -0.32
N GLY A 175 -8.66 -8.12 -1.14
CA GLY A 175 -8.53 -8.33 -2.58
C GLY A 175 -7.83 -7.17 -3.27
N CYS A 176 -8.18 -5.92 -2.93
CA CYS A 176 -7.47 -4.74 -3.44
C CYS A 176 -5.98 -4.77 -3.09
N ILE A 177 -5.60 -5.21 -1.89
CA ILE A 177 -4.20 -5.34 -1.49
C ILE A 177 -3.51 -6.45 -2.29
N LYS A 178 -4.08 -7.66 -2.30
CA LYS A 178 -3.44 -8.85 -2.91
C LYS A 178 -3.30 -8.76 -4.43
N VAL A 179 -4.25 -8.13 -5.11
CA VAL A 179 -4.19 -7.91 -6.57
C VAL A 179 -3.16 -6.85 -6.95
N ASN A 180 -2.87 -5.91 -6.05
CA ASN A 180 -2.02 -4.76 -6.34
C ASN A 180 -0.72 -4.75 -5.54
N GLY A 181 -0.40 -5.84 -4.85
CA GLY A 181 0.79 -5.96 -4.04
C GLY A 181 0.76 -7.17 -3.13
N GLU A 182 1.26 -7.03 -1.91
CA GLU A 182 1.45 -8.13 -0.98
C GLU A 182 0.93 -7.83 0.42
N LEU A 183 0.63 -8.88 1.17
CA LEU A 183 0.28 -8.81 2.58
C LEU A 183 1.45 -9.31 3.45
N ALA A 184 1.82 -8.53 4.45
CA ALA A 184 2.75 -8.92 5.51
C ALA A 184 1.99 -9.24 6.80
N THR A 185 2.52 -10.17 7.58
CA THR A 185 1.92 -10.62 8.85
C THR A 185 2.72 -10.18 10.08
N SER A 186 3.82 -9.49 9.87
CA SER A 186 4.64 -8.87 10.91
C SER A 186 5.30 -7.59 10.40
N ILE A 187 5.77 -6.75 11.33
CA ILE A 187 6.53 -5.53 10.97
C ILE A 187 7.80 -5.90 10.20
N ASP A 188 8.53 -6.91 10.67
CA ASP A 188 9.79 -7.29 10.05
C ASP A 188 9.57 -7.80 8.61
N GLU A 189 8.55 -8.63 8.38
CA GLU A 189 8.16 -9.06 7.03
C GLU A 189 7.78 -7.87 6.14
N LEU A 190 7.05 -6.89 6.67
CA LEU A 190 6.69 -5.68 5.92
C LEU A 190 7.93 -4.88 5.52
N VAL A 191 8.84 -4.68 6.47
CA VAL A 191 10.06 -3.90 6.24
C VAL A 191 10.98 -4.59 5.24
N ASP A 192 11.11 -5.92 5.30
CA ASP A 192 11.88 -6.70 4.34
C ASP A 192 11.29 -6.59 2.91
N LYS A 193 9.96 -6.71 2.78
CA LYS A 193 9.27 -6.51 1.48
C LYS A 193 9.45 -5.08 0.96
N LEU A 194 9.35 -4.09 1.82
CA LEU A 194 9.56 -2.69 1.46
C LEU A 194 11.00 -2.45 0.97
N GLU A 195 12.00 -3.01 1.65
CA GLU A 195 13.40 -2.90 1.25
C GLU A 195 13.65 -3.49 -0.14
N VAL A 196 13.07 -4.64 -0.45
CA VAL A 196 13.14 -5.24 -1.79
C VAL A 196 12.58 -4.28 -2.84
N LEU A 197 11.34 -3.79 -2.63
CA LEU A 197 10.70 -2.84 -3.56
C LEU A 197 11.49 -1.54 -3.72
N VAL A 198 12.11 -1.04 -2.66
CA VAL A 198 12.93 0.17 -2.71
C VAL A 198 14.20 -0.09 -3.52
N ASN A 199 14.85 -1.25 -3.34
CA ASN A 199 16.06 -1.60 -4.07
C ASN A 199 15.82 -1.82 -5.57
N GLU A 200 14.69 -2.41 -5.95
CA GLU A 200 14.27 -2.60 -7.35
C GLU A 200 13.96 -1.26 -8.06
N ARG A 201 13.72 -0.20 -7.31
CA ARG A 201 13.28 1.11 -7.83
C ARG A 201 14.36 2.21 -7.77
N LYS A 202 15.54 1.87 -7.27
CA LYS A 202 16.71 2.76 -7.29
C LYS A 202 17.28 2.87 -8.69
#